data_b5f421185a33506441b23c93f040fa90
#
_entry.id   b5f421185a33506441b23c93f040fa90
#
_cell.length_a   1.000
_cell.length_b   1.000
_cell.length_c   1.000
_cell.angle_alpha   90.00
_cell.angle_beta   90.00
_cell.angle_gamma   90.00
#
_symmetry.space_group_name_H-M   'P 1'
#
loop_
_entity.id
_entity.type
_entity.pdbx_description
1 polymer ?
#
loop_
_entity_poly.entity_id
_entity_poly.type
_entity_poly.pdbx_seq_one_letter_code
_entity_poly.pdbx_strand_id
1 'polypeptide(L)'
;MKRIVALLVVTGLLATTAAVVYAETATVTITAGSLSVTPANVTLSAVVLDGSDQTATSASGSNSWAAEDARGTGVGWHLTIDATDFTDAGKTINISAVDQEFKIQLLDTNIAVVSGNTKPTSSVTSLTAIPEAPAAALTFASAAVNEGMGSYTLGPNFELEVPAETLAGAYSSTITVSAVSGP
;
A
#
# COMPACT_ATOMS: atom_id res chain seq x y z
N MET A 1 49.78 -88.57 -28.33
CA MET A 1 50.05 -87.11 -28.01
C MET A 1 48.69 -86.43 -27.73
N LYS A 2 48.34 -86.18 -26.47
CA LYS A 2 47.10 -85.59 -26.07
C LYS A 2 47.39 -84.12 -25.67
N ARG A 3 46.83 -83.12 -26.43
CA ARG A 3 46.95 -81.76 -26.13
C ARG A 3 45.81 -81.37 -25.17
N ILE A 4 46.15 -80.96 -23.96
CA ILE A 4 45.21 -80.40 -22.98
C ILE A 4 45.10 -78.93 -23.25
N VAL A 5 43.92 -78.49 -23.65
CA VAL A 5 43.60 -77.07 -23.76
C VAL A 5 43.06 -76.64 -22.41
N ALA A 6 43.81 -75.80 -21.70
CA ALA A 6 43.36 -75.20 -20.45
C ALA A 6 42.51 -73.97 -20.80
N LEU A 7 41.20 -73.99 -20.45
CA LEU A 7 40.26 -72.92 -20.54
C LEU A 7 40.40 -72.03 -19.29
N LEU A 8 40.95 -70.81 -19.48
CA LEU A 8 41.05 -69.82 -18.40
C LEU A 8 39.74 -69.04 -18.33
N VAL A 9 38.92 -69.31 -17.33
CA VAL A 9 37.71 -68.53 -17.01
C VAL A 9 38.12 -67.34 -16.17
N VAL A 10 38.13 -66.16 -16.75
CA VAL A 10 38.31 -64.85 -16.07
C VAL A 10 36.93 -64.39 -15.59
N THR A 11 36.64 -64.64 -14.32
CA THR A 11 35.45 -64.06 -13.63
C THR A 11 35.78 -62.65 -13.27
N GLY A 12 35.29 -61.66 -14.10
CA GLY A 12 35.33 -60.25 -13.81
C GLY A 12 34.33 -59.93 -12.65
N LEU A 13 34.88 -59.59 -11.50
CA LEU A 13 34.08 -59.08 -10.36
C LEU A 13 33.70 -57.62 -10.65
N LEU A 14 32.47 -57.38 -11.09
CA LEU A 14 31.92 -56.04 -11.24
C LEU A 14 31.62 -55.47 -9.86
N ALA A 15 32.54 -54.71 -9.29
CA ALA A 15 32.30 -53.97 -8.06
C ALA A 15 31.37 -52.78 -8.37
N THR A 16 30.07 -52.90 -8.11
CA THR A 16 29.13 -51.79 -8.11
C THR A 16 29.39 -50.94 -6.86
N THR A 17 30.01 -49.78 -7.02
CA THR A 17 30.09 -48.79 -5.93
C THR A 17 28.70 -48.20 -5.75
N ALA A 18 27.98 -48.59 -4.71
CA ALA A 18 26.75 -47.93 -4.29
C ALA A 18 27.15 -46.55 -3.76
N ALA A 19 26.73 -45.49 -4.46
CA ALA A 19 26.86 -44.14 -3.93
C ALA A 19 25.89 -44.01 -2.74
N VAL A 20 26.42 -43.76 -1.56
CA VAL A 20 25.61 -43.44 -0.38
C VAL A 20 25.25 -41.97 -0.46
N VAL A 21 23.97 -41.67 -0.74
CA VAL A 21 23.45 -40.33 -0.72
C VAL A 21 22.97 -40.01 0.69
N TYR A 22 23.58 -39.05 1.34
CA TYR A 22 23.12 -38.53 2.62
C TYR A 22 22.15 -37.38 2.33
N ALA A 23 20.91 -37.49 2.80
CA ALA A 23 19.92 -36.42 2.76
C ALA A 23 19.91 -35.75 4.14
N GLU A 24 20.25 -34.47 4.16
CA GLU A 24 20.21 -33.63 5.36
C GLU A 24 18.99 -32.68 5.25
N THR A 25 18.38 -32.37 6.40
CA THR A 25 17.20 -31.48 6.45
C THR A 25 17.66 -30.09 6.92
N ALA A 26 17.40 -29.08 6.09
CA ALA A 26 17.51 -27.65 6.49
C ALA A 26 16.13 -27.15 6.94
N THR A 27 16.07 -26.49 8.08
CA THR A 27 14.84 -25.91 8.62
C THR A 27 14.99 -24.39 8.80
N VAL A 28 13.92 -23.63 8.54
CA VAL A 28 13.82 -22.19 8.82
C VAL A 28 12.46 -21.89 9.43
N THR A 29 12.41 -20.98 10.41
CA THR A 29 11.17 -20.46 10.96
C THR A 29 10.97 -19.02 10.45
N ILE A 30 9.81 -18.77 9.82
CA ILE A 30 9.41 -17.44 9.35
C ILE A 30 8.32 -16.91 10.28
N THR A 31 8.58 -15.78 10.94
CA THR A 31 7.62 -15.15 11.88
C THR A 31 6.88 -14.02 11.16
N ALA A 32 5.56 -13.99 11.35
CA ALA A 32 4.72 -12.93 10.79
C ALA A 32 5.02 -11.56 11.43
N GLY A 33 5.02 -10.52 10.61
CA GLY A 33 5.01 -9.12 11.02
C GLY A 33 3.58 -8.57 11.10
N SER A 34 3.41 -7.26 10.78
CA SER A 34 2.13 -6.54 10.86
C SER A 34 1.72 -5.94 9.51
N LEU A 35 0.44 -5.55 9.43
CA LEU A 35 -0.08 -4.64 8.42
C LEU A 35 -0.12 -3.24 9.03
N SER A 36 0.42 -2.24 8.34
CA SER A 36 0.47 -0.87 8.82
C SER A 36 0.39 0.16 7.69
N VAL A 37 -0.09 1.37 8.03
CA VAL A 37 -0.02 2.56 7.20
C VAL A 37 0.55 3.70 8.03
N THR A 38 1.46 4.48 7.43
CA THR A 38 2.06 5.66 8.05
C THR A 38 1.82 6.86 7.12
N PRO A 39 0.75 7.64 7.35
CA PRO A 39 0.49 8.85 6.62
C PRO A 39 1.47 9.96 7.01
N ALA A 40 1.76 10.86 6.07
CA ALA A 40 2.47 12.11 6.32
C ALA A 40 1.46 13.27 6.37
N ASN A 41 1.85 14.39 7.00
CA ASN A 41 1.05 15.61 7.03
C ASN A 41 0.77 16.12 5.60
N VAL A 42 -0.44 16.56 5.36
CA VAL A 42 -0.88 17.17 4.11
C VAL A 42 -0.86 18.70 4.27
N THR A 43 -0.18 19.38 3.35
CA THR A 43 -0.20 20.85 3.27
C THR A 43 -0.88 21.27 1.98
N LEU A 44 -1.95 22.04 2.09
CA LEU A 44 -2.63 22.65 0.95
C LEU A 44 -2.03 24.01 0.63
N SER A 45 -2.16 24.43 -0.63
CA SER A 45 -1.75 25.76 -1.07
C SER A 45 -2.54 26.86 -0.33
N ALA A 46 -1.92 28.00 -0.11
CA ALA A 46 -2.63 29.18 0.38
C ALA A 46 -3.64 29.66 -0.66
N VAL A 47 -4.79 30.14 -0.19
CA VAL A 47 -5.85 30.74 -1.00
C VAL A 47 -5.97 32.21 -0.67
N VAL A 48 -6.14 33.04 -1.70
CA VAL A 48 -6.46 34.46 -1.56
C VAL A 48 -7.88 34.67 -2.02
N LEU A 49 -8.77 35.09 -1.11
CA LEU A 49 -10.18 35.36 -1.43
C LEU A 49 -10.29 36.58 -2.35
N ASP A 50 -10.99 36.42 -3.46
CA ASP A 50 -11.20 37.45 -4.49
C ASP A 50 -12.70 37.70 -4.81
N GLY A 51 -13.59 37.08 -4.00
CA GLY A 51 -15.04 37.14 -4.18
C GLY A 51 -15.59 36.04 -5.10
N SER A 52 -14.77 35.09 -5.51
CA SER A 52 -15.17 33.84 -6.17
C SER A 52 -14.74 32.61 -5.38
N ASP A 53 -15.36 31.46 -5.69
CA ASP A 53 -14.95 30.14 -5.12
C ASP A 53 -13.52 29.84 -5.55
N GLN A 54 -12.75 29.32 -4.62
CA GLN A 54 -11.34 29.02 -4.80
C GLN A 54 -11.07 27.54 -4.51
N THR A 55 -9.87 27.06 -4.88
CA THR A 55 -9.44 25.69 -4.62
C THR A 55 -8.05 25.71 -3.99
N ALA A 56 -7.90 25.05 -2.84
CA ALA A 56 -6.62 24.77 -2.22
C ALA A 56 -6.17 23.36 -2.56
N THR A 57 -4.96 23.19 -3.08
CA THR A 57 -4.44 21.87 -3.51
C THR A 57 -3.14 21.52 -2.82
N SER A 58 -2.89 20.23 -2.60
CA SER A 58 -1.55 19.75 -2.26
C SER A 58 -0.66 19.74 -3.52
N ALA A 59 0.65 19.88 -3.35
CA ALA A 59 1.56 19.68 -4.48
C ALA A 59 1.49 18.21 -4.94
N SER A 60 1.36 17.99 -6.25
CA SER A 60 1.19 16.65 -6.83
C SER A 60 2.34 15.73 -6.45
N GLY A 61 2.01 14.55 -5.89
CA GLY A 61 2.98 13.54 -5.48
C GLY A 61 3.89 13.93 -4.31
N SER A 62 3.65 15.08 -3.66
CA SER A 62 4.47 15.55 -2.53
C SER A 62 4.19 14.78 -1.24
N ASN A 63 3.00 14.21 -1.11
CA ASN A 63 2.63 13.42 0.06
C ASN A 63 3.22 12.02 -0.08
N SER A 64 4.14 11.66 0.79
CA SER A 64 4.79 10.34 0.78
C SER A 64 4.31 9.54 1.99
N TRP A 65 3.29 8.72 1.77
CA TRP A 65 2.75 7.81 2.77
C TRP A 65 3.35 6.42 2.60
N ALA A 66 3.60 5.71 3.69
CA ALA A 66 4.08 4.34 3.65
C ALA A 66 2.96 3.36 3.98
N ALA A 67 2.86 2.27 3.22
CA ALA A 67 2.02 1.12 3.54
C ALA A 67 2.88 -0.13 3.56
N GLU A 68 2.72 -0.97 4.57
CA GLU A 68 3.51 -2.19 4.74
C GLU A 68 2.62 -3.37 5.13
N ASP A 69 2.76 -4.49 4.42
CA ASP A 69 2.20 -5.78 4.80
C ASP A 69 3.33 -6.81 4.96
N ALA A 70 3.71 -7.04 6.21
CA ALA A 70 4.70 -8.03 6.61
C ALA A 70 4.07 -9.29 7.24
N ARG A 71 2.73 -9.46 7.15
CA ARG A 71 2.02 -10.58 7.80
C ARG A 71 2.35 -11.94 7.20
N GLY A 72 2.73 -11.99 5.92
CA GLY A 72 3.02 -13.25 5.23
C GLY A 72 1.79 -14.15 5.01
N THR A 73 0.57 -13.61 5.14
CA THR A 73 -0.69 -14.37 5.04
C THR A 73 -1.26 -14.39 3.63
N GLY A 74 -0.94 -13.39 2.81
CA GLY A 74 -1.46 -13.23 1.46
C GLY A 74 -2.97 -12.96 1.37
N VAL A 75 -3.64 -12.55 2.45
CA VAL A 75 -5.11 -12.33 2.45
C VAL A 75 -5.52 -11.03 1.76
N GLY A 76 -4.55 -10.18 1.35
CA GLY A 76 -4.82 -8.85 0.83
C GLY A 76 -5.15 -7.85 1.94
N TRP A 77 -5.43 -6.60 1.54
CA TRP A 77 -5.77 -5.50 2.44
C TRP A 77 -6.34 -4.31 1.68
N HIS A 78 -6.97 -3.39 2.39
CA HIS A 78 -7.32 -2.10 1.84
C HIS A 78 -7.03 -0.97 2.82
N LEU A 79 -6.87 0.24 2.29
CA LEU A 79 -6.68 1.47 3.05
C LEU A 79 -7.94 2.31 2.95
N THR A 80 -8.36 2.81 4.10
CA THR A 80 -9.52 3.71 4.20
C THR A 80 -9.10 5.08 4.75
N ILE A 81 -9.88 6.11 4.39
CA ILE A 81 -9.66 7.49 4.80
C ILE A 81 -10.99 8.15 5.16
N ASP A 82 -10.98 8.94 6.23
CA ASP A 82 -11.98 9.94 6.58
C ASP A 82 -11.30 11.22 7.07
N ALA A 83 -12.05 12.30 7.20
CA ALA A 83 -11.53 13.55 7.72
C ALA A 83 -12.59 14.28 8.57
N THR A 84 -12.14 15.19 9.44
CA THR A 84 -13.04 16.15 10.10
C THR A 84 -13.22 17.40 9.25
N ASP A 85 -14.19 18.22 9.56
CA ASP A 85 -14.27 19.58 9.02
C ASP A 85 -12.97 20.36 9.23
N PHE A 86 -12.72 21.32 8.35
CA PHE A 86 -11.64 22.29 8.54
C PHE A 86 -12.08 23.40 9.49
N THR A 87 -11.38 23.61 10.60
CA THR A 87 -11.73 24.56 11.63
C THR A 87 -10.61 25.54 11.97
N ASP A 88 -10.99 26.80 12.30
CA ASP A 88 -10.10 27.84 12.83
C ASP A 88 -10.88 28.78 13.75
N ALA A 89 -10.57 28.79 15.06
CA ALA A 89 -11.11 29.72 16.07
C ALA A 89 -12.64 29.96 15.99
N GLY A 90 -13.41 28.87 15.82
CA GLY A 90 -14.88 28.91 15.73
C GLY A 90 -15.42 29.13 14.32
N LYS A 91 -14.57 29.20 13.29
CA LYS A 91 -14.93 29.17 11.88
C LYS A 91 -14.84 27.74 11.37
N THR A 92 -15.67 27.35 10.40
CA THR A 92 -15.73 26.00 9.85
C THR A 92 -15.90 26.03 8.35
N ILE A 93 -15.16 25.17 7.63
CA ILE A 93 -15.46 24.74 6.28
C ILE A 93 -15.98 23.31 6.41
N ASN A 94 -17.25 23.09 6.09
CA ASN A 94 -17.92 21.81 6.26
C ASN A 94 -17.71 20.95 5.03
N ILE A 95 -16.86 19.92 5.14
CA ILE A 95 -16.46 19.08 4.00
C ILE A 95 -17.57 18.18 3.46
N SER A 96 -18.70 18.07 4.16
CA SER A 96 -19.91 17.36 3.70
C SER A 96 -20.87 18.27 2.91
N ALA A 97 -20.64 19.59 2.89
CA ALA A 97 -21.46 20.51 2.12
C ALA A 97 -21.01 20.55 0.66
N VAL A 98 -21.97 20.78 -0.24
CA VAL A 98 -21.70 21.05 -1.65
C VAL A 98 -20.82 22.31 -1.74
N ASP A 99 -19.86 22.32 -2.66
CA ASP A 99 -18.89 23.41 -2.87
C ASP A 99 -17.88 23.64 -1.72
N GLN A 100 -17.79 22.72 -0.75
CA GLN A 100 -16.81 22.73 0.33
C GLN A 100 -16.07 21.38 0.46
N GLU A 101 -16.17 20.53 -0.55
CA GLU A 101 -15.67 19.17 -0.49
C GLU A 101 -14.15 19.13 -0.31
N PHE A 102 -13.70 18.25 0.58
CA PHE A 102 -12.30 17.84 0.68
C PHE A 102 -12.12 16.54 -0.09
N LYS A 103 -11.26 16.52 -1.09
CA LYS A 103 -11.13 15.44 -2.06
C LYS A 103 -9.74 14.81 -2.02
N ILE A 104 -9.68 13.53 -2.33
CA ILE A 104 -8.45 12.76 -2.53
C ILE A 104 -8.39 12.20 -3.95
N GLN A 105 -7.19 12.16 -4.52
CA GLN A 105 -6.86 11.40 -5.72
C GLN A 105 -5.56 10.61 -5.47
N LEU A 106 -5.55 9.34 -5.83
CA LEU A 106 -4.32 8.54 -5.85
C LEU A 106 -4.18 7.92 -7.24
N LEU A 107 -3.23 8.38 -8.02
CA LEU A 107 -2.93 7.76 -9.32
C LEU A 107 -2.09 6.51 -9.11
N ASP A 108 -2.31 5.46 -9.89
CA ASP A 108 -1.50 4.24 -9.84
C ASP A 108 -0.01 4.50 -10.13
N THR A 109 0.29 5.55 -10.88
CA THR A 109 1.66 6.03 -11.13
C THR A 109 2.34 6.60 -9.88
N ASN A 110 1.54 7.02 -8.89
CA ASN A 110 2.01 7.57 -7.61
C ASN A 110 2.10 6.49 -6.52
N ILE A 111 1.94 5.22 -6.90
CA ILE A 111 2.18 4.07 -6.02
C ILE A 111 3.48 3.39 -6.45
N ALA A 112 4.49 3.42 -5.60
CA ALA A 112 5.79 2.81 -5.85
C ALA A 112 6.03 1.60 -4.96
N VAL A 113 6.67 0.56 -5.52
CA VAL A 113 7.15 -0.60 -4.76
C VAL A 113 8.51 -0.24 -4.15
N VAL A 114 8.63 -0.31 -2.83
CA VAL A 114 9.92 -0.23 -2.12
C VAL A 114 10.52 -1.62 -2.03
N SER A 115 9.71 -2.61 -1.63
CA SER A 115 10.06 -4.03 -1.60
C SER A 115 8.80 -4.87 -1.62
N GLY A 116 8.87 -6.10 -2.11
CA GLY A 116 7.73 -7.03 -2.09
C GLY A 116 7.24 -7.43 -3.48
N ASN A 117 5.96 -7.83 -3.55
CA ASN A 117 5.34 -8.34 -4.77
C ASN A 117 4.51 -7.26 -5.51
N THR A 118 3.42 -7.65 -6.19
CA THR A 118 2.50 -6.75 -6.90
C THR A 118 2.02 -5.61 -6.00
N LYS A 119 2.17 -4.37 -6.46
CA LYS A 119 1.72 -3.19 -5.72
C LYS A 119 0.20 -3.13 -5.60
N PRO A 120 -0.33 -2.46 -4.56
CA PRO A 120 -1.75 -2.17 -4.47
C PRO A 120 -2.22 -1.30 -5.64
N THR A 121 -3.53 -1.30 -5.89
CA THR A 121 -4.19 -0.46 -6.88
C THR A 121 -4.99 0.64 -6.20
N SER A 122 -5.12 1.78 -6.88
CA SER A 122 -5.96 2.87 -6.42
C SER A 122 -7.44 2.60 -6.70
N SER A 123 -8.29 2.98 -5.74
CA SER A 123 -9.75 3.03 -5.91
C SER A 123 -10.25 4.46 -6.22
N VAL A 124 -9.38 5.47 -6.19
CA VAL A 124 -9.69 6.90 -6.36
C VAL A 124 -8.76 7.56 -7.39
N THR A 125 -8.80 7.07 -8.63
CA THR A 125 -7.98 7.59 -9.74
C THR A 125 -8.43 8.99 -10.23
N SER A 126 -9.60 9.45 -9.82
CA SER A 126 -10.10 10.83 -9.96
C SER A 126 -10.28 11.45 -8.57
N LEU A 127 -10.38 12.78 -8.50
CA LEU A 127 -10.74 13.48 -7.27
C LEU A 127 -12.07 12.96 -6.73
N THR A 128 -12.04 12.43 -5.51
CA THR A 128 -13.18 11.79 -4.84
C THR A 128 -13.32 12.40 -3.46
N ALA A 129 -14.53 12.81 -3.09
CA ALA A 129 -14.81 13.41 -1.78
C ALA A 129 -14.46 12.44 -0.64
N ILE A 130 -13.76 12.95 0.36
CA ILE A 130 -13.46 12.25 1.60
C ILE A 130 -14.67 12.43 2.51
N PRO A 131 -15.26 11.34 3.04
CA PRO A 131 -16.39 11.45 3.96
C PRO A 131 -15.96 12.10 5.27
N GLU A 132 -16.87 12.91 5.83
CA GLU A 132 -16.72 13.48 7.16
C GLU A 132 -16.80 12.39 8.23
N ALA A 133 -15.85 12.38 9.16
CA ALA A 133 -15.89 11.51 10.33
C ALA A 133 -17.08 11.87 11.25
N PRO A 134 -17.81 10.88 11.86
CA PRO A 134 -17.54 9.44 11.87
C PRO A 134 -18.33 8.63 10.81
N ALA A 135 -18.57 9.15 9.63
CA ALA A 135 -19.22 8.41 8.55
C ALA A 135 -18.37 7.19 8.09
N ALA A 136 -18.92 6.40 7.17
CA ALA A 136 -18.20 5.28 6.59
C ALA A 136 -16.98 5.79 5.79
N ALA A 137 -15.78 5.40 6.20
CA ALA A 137 -14.53 5.82 5.57
C ALA A 137 -14.45 5.36 4.10
N LEU A 138 -13.84 6.18 3.24
CA LEU A 138 -13.61 5.91 1.82
C LEU A 138 -12.44 4.94 1.64
N THR A 139 -12.63 3.83 0.93
CA THR A 139 -11.50 3.01 0.48
C THR A 139 -10.79 3.70 -0.68
N PHE A 140 -9.49 3.98 -0.54
CA PHE A 140 -8.71 4.69 -1.56
C PHE A 140 -7.60 3.85 -2.21
N ALA A 141 -7.19 2.75 -1.60
CA ALA A 141 -6.25 1.79 -2.18
C ALA A 141 -6.53 0.38 -1.67
N SER A 142 -6.27 -0.64 -2.49
CA SER A 142 -6.46 -2.04 -2.12
C SER A 142 -5.43 -2.96 -2.76
N ALA A 143 -5.11 -4.06 -2.10
CA ALA A 143 -4.32 -5.16 -2.61
C ALA A 143 -5.17 -6.44 -2.57
N ALA A 144 -5.24 -7.14 -3.69
CA ALA A 144 -5.97 -8.40 -3.80
C ALA A 144 -5.26 -9.54 -3.04
N VAL A 145 -5.92 -10.68 -2.95
CA VAL A 145 -5.34 -11.90 -2.36
C VAL A 145 -4.04 -12.26 -3.09
N ASN A 146 -2.99 -12.53 -2.34
CA ASN A 146 -1.60 -12.77 -2.79
C ASN A 146 -0.91 -11.55 -3.43
N GLU A 147 -1.46 -10.35 -3.30
CA GLU A 147 -0.84 -9.10 -3.71
C GLU A 147 -0.57 -8.19 -2.49
N GLY A 148 0.18 -7.11 -2.69
CA GLY A 148 0.43 -6.12 -1.65
C GLY A 148 1.27 -6.60 -0.47
N MET A 149 1.98 -7.72 -0.58
CA MET A 149 2.92 -8.17 0.45
C MET A 149 4.25 -7.47 0.27
N GLY A 150 4.66 -6.67 1.27
CA GLY A 150 5.88 -5.88 1.25
C GLY A 150 5.68 -4.44 1.68
N SER A 151 6.53 -3.54 1.20
CA SER A 151 6.52 -2.10 1.53
C SER A 151 6.31 -1.26 0.29
N TYR A 152 5.43 -0.27 0.38
CA TYR A 152 4.98 0.59 -0.72
C TYR A 152 4.96 2.04 -0.29
N THR A 153 5.22 2.93 -1.24
CA THR A 153 5.02 4.38 -1.06
C THR A 153 3.82 4.83 -1.88
N LEU A 154 2.95 5.62 -1.27
CA LEU A 154 1.77 6.19 -1.90
C LEU A 154 1.89 7.73 -1.90
N GLY A 155 1.60 8.35 -3.03
CA GLY A 155 1.63 9.80 -3.22
C GLY A 155 0.23 10.36 -3.53
N PRO A 156 -0.70 10.41 -2.55
CA PRO A 156 -2.03 10.98 -2.78
C PRO A 156 -1.96 12.49 -3.00
N ASN A 157 -2.85 13.00 -3.85
CA ASN A 157 -3.12 14.42 -4.03
C ASN A 157 -4.40 14.77 -3.29
N PHE A 158 -4.48 16.00 -2.79
CA PHE A 158 -5.65 16.52 -2.07
C PHE A 158 -6.10 17.86 -2.64
N GLU A 159 -7.39 18.09 -2.57
CA GLU A 159 -8.05 19.32 -2.99
C GLU A 159 -9.14 19.68 -1.98
N LEU A 160 -9.21 20.95 -1.59
CA LEU A 160 -10.27 21.51 -0.78
C LEU A 160 -10.94 22.65 -1.58
N GLU A 161 -12.24 22.57 -1.74
CA GLU A 161 -13.06 23.65 -2.26
C GLU A 161 -13.30 24.71 -1.16
N VAL A 162 -13.07 25.97 -1.48
CA VAL A 162 -13.16 27.11 -0.56
C VAL A 162 -14.15 28.10 -1.13
N PRO A 163 -15.39 28.17 -0.61
CA PRO A 163 -16.40 29.11 -1.08
C PRO A 163 -15.98 30.59 -0.94
N ALA A 164 -16.54 31.44 -1.78
CA ALA A 164 -16.27 32.89 -1.81
C ALA A 164 -16.52 33.58 -0.47
N GLU A 165 -17.52 33.13 0.30
CA GLU A 165 -17.90 33.67 1.62
C GLU A 165 -17.06 33.12 2.78
N THR A 166 -16.08 32.30 2.53
CA THR A 166 -15.21 31.73 3.58
C THR A 166 -14.49 32.86 4.34
N LEU A 167 -14.51 32.81 5.66
CA LEU A 167 -13.80 33.79 6.48
C LEU A 167 -12.29 33.50 6.46
N ALA A 168 -11.47 34.55 6.35
CA ALA A 168 -10.02 34.39 6.40
C ALA A 168 -9.55 33.76 7.74
N GLY A 169 -8.62 32.79 7.68
CA GLY A 169 -8.12 32.08 8.84
C GLY A 169 -7.07 31.01 8.50
N ALA A 170 -6.56 30.35 9.55
CA ALA A 170 -5.63 29.22 9.45
C ALA A 170 -6.38 27.93 9.80
N TYR A 171 -7.04 27.36 8.83
CA TYR A 171 -7.88 26.18 9.02
C TYR A 171 -7.06 24.89 9.09
N SER A 172 -7.51 23.94 9.91
CA SER A 172 -6.93 22.61 10.02
C SER A 172 -8.03 21.56 10.13
N SER A 173 -7.75 20.36 9.61
CA SER A 173 -8.59 19.17 9.70
C SER A 173 -7.74 18.00 10.17
N THR A 174 -8.37 17.01 10.81
CA THR A 174 -7.74 15.72 11.15
C THR A 174 -8.12 14.71 10.08
N ILE A 175 -7.12 14.15 9.42
CA ILE A 175 -7.27 13.05 8.46
C ILE A 175 -6.98 11.75 9.21
N THR A 176 -7.92 10.80 9.17
CA THR A 176 -7.74 9.45 9.72
C THR A 176 -7.52 8.46 8.59
N VAL A 177 -6.43 7.70 8.66
CA VAL A 177 -6.11 6.64 7.68
C VAL A 177 -6.00 5.32 8.41
N SER A 178 -6.65 4.28 7.89
CA SER A 178 -6.64 2.96 8.49
C SER A 178 -6.26 1.88 7.46
N ALA A 179 -5.50 0.88 7.91
CA ALA A 179 -5.20 -0.31 7.14
C ALA A 179 -6.07 -1.47 7.64
N VAL A 180 -6.83 -2.07 6.74
CA VAL A 180 -7.81 -3.12 7.05
C VAL A 180 -7.42 -4.40 6.32
N SER A 181 -7.48 -5.55 7.01
CA SER A 181 -7.18 -6.87 6.46
C SER A 181 -8.30 -7.34 5.53
N GLY A 182 -7.92 -7.89 4.38
CA GLY A 182 -8.83 -8.28 3.31
C GLY A 182 -9.01 -7.17 2.26
N PRO A 183 -9.28 -7.54 0.99
CA PRO A 183 -9.46 -6.59 -0.10
C PRO A 183 -10.78 -5.84 -0.03
#